data_ed082f9c5cc71520d2594c9f66933ad5
#
_entry.id   ed082f9c5cc71520d2594c9f66933ad5
#
_cell.length_a   1.000
_cell.length_b   1.000
_cell.length_c   1.000
_cell.angle_alpha   90.00
_cell.angle_beta   90.00
_cell.angle_gamma   90.00
#
_symmetry.space_group_name_H-M   'P 1'
#
loop_
_entity.id
_entity.type
_entity.pdbx_description
1 polymer ?
#
loop_
_entity_poly.entity_id
_entity_poly.type
_entity_poly.pdbx_seq_one_letter_code
_entity_poly.pdbx_strand_id
1 'polypeptide(L)'
;MDLTLLQQTIPSDKITYTITTMREYKDIPKKCKLVTIDTTKINNSWKKTKDYIGKFDTIKYDSAKQKLLNSKKDIIELKVSIPPYIYLDSNGNIDFCNGRNRFANLRNAGVKEIPFVIETKDYKRFLLSKKK
;
A
#
# COMPACT_ATOMS: atom_id res chain seq x y z
N MET A 1 0.48 -19.83 14.32
CA MET A 1 0.19 -19.03 13.09
C MET A 1 0.78 -19.74 11.89
N ASP A 2 -0.03 -19.95 10.86
CA ASP A 2 0.44 -20.55 9.62
C ASP A 2 1.02 -19.46 8.71
N LEU A 3 2.33 -19.46 8.53
CA LEU A 3 3.03 -18.48 7.70
C LEU A 3 3.15 -18.90 6.23
N THR A 4 2.66 -20.10 5.89
CA THR A 4 2.75 -20.63 4.53
C THR A 4 2.13 -19.68 3.51
N LEU A 5 0.97 -19.10 3.86
CA LEU A 5 0.28 -18.16 2.98
C LEU A 5 1.10 -16.91 2.68
N LEU A 6 1.90 -16.42 3.63
CA LEU A 6 2.76 -15.25 3.41
C LEU A 6 3.86 -15.54 2.39
N GLN A 7 4.25 -16.79 2.23
CA GLN A 7 5.28 -17.22 1.27
C GLN A 7 4.71 -17.54 -0.12
N GLN A 8 3.39 -17.70 -0.23
CA GLN A 8 2.76 -18.01 -1.51
C GLN A 8 2.73 -16.79 -2.43
N THR A 9 2.91 -17.04 -3.72
CA THR A 9 2.73 -16.03 -4.74
C THR A 9 1.24 -15.73 -4.92
N ILE A 10 0.87 -14.46 -4.96
CA ILE A 10 -0.51 -14.05 -5.25
C ILE A 10 -0.74 -14.26 -6.75
N PRO A 11 -1.78 -15.01 -7.15
CA PRO A 11 -2.08 -15.17 -8.58
C PRO A 11 -2.35 -13.82 -9.27
N SER A 12 -1.91 -13.70 -10.52
CA SER A 12 -1.99 -12.42 -11.25
C SER A 12 -3.42 -11.93 -11.43
N ASP A 13 -4.39 -12.84 -11.61
CA ASP A 13 -5.80 -12.47 -11.72
C ASP A 13 -6.35 -11.83 -10.44
N LYS A 14 -5.88 -12.27 -9.28
CA LYS A 14 -6.25 -11.69 -7.99
C LYS A 14 -5.69 -10.28 -7.84
N ILE A 15 -4.46 -10.07 -8.28
CA ILE A 15 -3.82 -8.75 -8.29
C ILE A 15 -4.59 -7.82 -9.22
N THR A 16 -4.91 -8.27 -10.44
CA THR A 16 -5.66 -7.46 -11.41
C THR A 16 -7.01 -7.05 -10.85
N TYR A 17 -7.75 -7.99 -10.23
CA TYR A 17 -9.04 -7.67 -9.60
C TYR A 17 -8.87 -6.62 -8.50
N THR A 18 -7.89 -6.79 -7.64
CA THR A 18 -7.61 -5.88 -6.52
C THR A 18 -7.32 -4.46 -7.03
N ILE A 19 -6.44 -4.32 -8.01
CA ILE A 19 -6.09 -3.01 -8.58
C ILE A 19 -7.30 -2.39 -9.27
N THR A 20 -8.09 -3.18 -10.01
CA THR A 20 -9.30 -2.69 -10.68
C THR A 20 -10.32 -2.14 -9.67
N THR A 21 -10.58 -2.87 -8.58
CA THR A 21 -11.51 -2.41 -7.55
C THR A 21 -11.01 -1.14 -6.86
N MET A 22 -9.70 -1.00 -6.66
CA MET A 22 -9.12 0.22 -6.13
C MET A 22 -9.31 1.42 -7.06
N ARG A 23 -9.13 1.22 -8.37
CA ARG A 23 -9.31 2.28 -9.38
C ARG A 23 -10.75 2.75 -9.48
N GLU A 24 -11.70 1.87 -9.17
CA GLU A 24 -13.14 2.16 -9.24
C GLU A 24 -13.69 2.73 -7.95
N TYR A 25 -12.85 2.91 -6.93
CA TYR A 25 -13.27 3.43 -5.63
C TYR A 25 -13.78 4.87 -5.77
N LYS A 26 -14.99 5.13 -5.24
CA LYS A 26 -15.69 6.41 -5.45
C LYS A 26 -15.84 7.26 -4.18
N ASP A 27 -15.61 6.69 -3.01
CA ASP A 27 -15.80 7.41 -1.75
C ASP A 27 -14.56 8.21 -1.35
N ILE A 28 -14.02 8.96 -2.31
CA ILE A 28 -12.84 9.79 -2.11
C ILE A 28 -13.22 11.05 -1.33
N PRO A 29 -12.56 11.35 -0.19
CA PRO A 29 -12.82 12.61 0.51
C PRO A 29 -12.57 13.84 -0.38
N LYS A 30 -13.31 14.93 -0.15
CA LYS A 30 -13.24 16.14 -0.99
C LYS A 30 -11.84 16.73 -1.10
N LYS A 31 -11.05 16.66 -0.03
CA LYS A 31 -9.69 17.18 -0.01
C LYS A 31 -8.69 16.30 -0.75
N CYS A 32 -9.12 15.11 -1.16
CA CYS A 32 -8.25 14.07 -1.68
C CYS A 32 -8.50 13.83 -3.14
N LYS A 33 -7.59 13.09 -3.74
CA LYS A 33 -7.74 12.54 -5.09
C LYS A 33 -7.23 11.12 -5.10
N LEU A 34 -7.70 10.36 -6.08
CA LEU A 34 -7.22 9.02 -6.37
C LEU A 34 -6.14 9.14 -7.45
N VAL A 35 -4.93 8.71 -7.15
CA VAL A 35 -3.82 8.79 -8.10
C VAL A 35 -3.08 7.46 -8.15
N THR A 36 -2.63 7.10 -9.34
CA THR A 36 -1.79 5.92 -9.52
C THR A 36 -0.32 6.36 -9.44
N ILE A 37 0.42 5.74 -8.54
CA ILE A 37 1.82 6.10 -8.30
C ILE A 37 2.69 4.85 -8.37
N ASP A 38 3.92 5.04 -8.83
CA ASP A 38 4.95 4.01 -8.87
C ASP A 38 5.22 3.46 -7.46
N THR A 39 5.11 2.15 -7.31
CA THR A 39 5.28 1.45 -6.03
C THR A 39 6.65 1.70 -5.41
N THR A 40 7.71 1.69 -6.22
CA THR A 40 9.07 1.92 -5.75
C THR A 40 9.24 3.31 -5.15
N LYS A 41 8.63 4.32 -5.77
CA LYS A 41 8.70 5.70 -5.28
C LYS A 41 8.05 5.85 -3.90
N ILE A 42 6.87 5.25 -3.74
CA ILE A 42 6.18 5.25 -2.44
C ILE A 42 6.99 4.48 -1.41
N ASN A 43 7.48 3.30 -1.78
CA ASN A 43 8.24 2.46 -0.85
C ASN A 43 9.53 3.13 -0.38
N ASN A 44 10.27 3.78 -1.28
CA ASN A 44 11.52 4.45 -0.92
C ASN A 44 11.28 5.60 0.08
N SER A 45 10.17 6.30 -0.06
CA SER A 45 9.79 7.35 0.89
C SER A 45 9.32 6.75 2.22
N TRP A 46 8.44 5.74 2.17
CA TRP A 46 7.90 5.06 3.35
C TRP A 46 8.98 4.38 4.18
N LYS A 47 10.01 3.86 3.54
CA LYS A 47 11.12 3.16 4.18
C LYS A 47 11.81 3.98 5.27
N LYS A 48 11.70 5.29 5.21
CA LYS A 48 12.28 6.22 6.17
C LYS A 48 11.43 6.43 7.42
N THR A 49 10.23 5.85 7.47
CA THR A 49 9.31 6.00 8.60
C THR A 49 9.42 4.83 9.57
N LYS A 50 8.89 5.01 10.79
CA LYS A 50 8.88 3.97 11.81
C LYS A 50 7.89 2.85 11.53
N ASP A 51 6.88 3.14 10.72
CA ASP A 51 5.79 2.20 10.43
C ASP A 51 6.09 1.30 9.23
N TYR A 52 7.30 1.36 8.70
CA TYR A 52 7.69 0.60 7.51
C TYR A 52 7.56 -0.90 7.73
N ILE A 53 6.94 -1.56 6.76
CA ILE A 53 6.83 -3.03 6.72
C ILE A 53 7.69 -3.55 5.58
N GLY A 54 8.76 -4.27 5.91
CA GLY A 54 9.61 -4.93 4.93
C GLY A 54 9.09 -6.30 4.52
N LYS A 55 9.99 -7.19 4.15
CA LYS A 55 9.64 -8.59 3.85
C LYS A 55 9.16 -9.27 5.12
N PHE A 56 8.28 -10.29 4.98
CA PHE A 56 7.67 -10.93 6.14
C PHE A 56 8.69 -11.49 7.14
N ASP A 57 9.84 -11.98 6.66
CA ASP A 57 10.90 -12.55 7.49
C ASP A 57 11.63 -11.50 8.32
N THR A 58 11.47 -10.22 8.02
CA THR A 58 12.04 -9.12 8.80
C THR A 58 11.11 -8.61 9.90
N ILE A 59 9.86 -9.08 9.93
CA ILE A 59 8.86 -8.64 10.90
C ILE A 59 9.07 -9.40 12.21
N LYS A 60 9.21 -8.65 13.31
CA LYS A 60 9.55 -9.22 14.62
C LYS A 60 8.35 -9.73 15.42
N TYR A 61 7.17 -9.14 15.24
CA TYR A 61 6.01 -9.40 16.09
C TYR A 61 4.96 -10.22 15.37
N ASP A 62 4.41 -11.24 16.04
CA ASP A 62 3.37 -12.10 15.49
C ASP A 62 2.11 -11.32 15.15
N SER A 63 1.75 -10.31 15.96
CA SER A 63 0.58 -9.47 15.65
C SER A 63 0.72 -8.72 14.31
N ALA A 64 1.93 -8.24 14.01
CA ALA A 64 2.20 -7.57 12.73
C ALA A 64 2.16 -8.56 11.56
N LYS A 65 2.71 -9.77 11.76
CA LYS A 65 2.64 -10.83 10.75
C LYS A 65 1.19 -11.23 10.48
N GLN A 66 0.36 -11.31 11.53
CA GLN A 66 -1.06 -11.67 11.37
C GLN A 66 -1.83 -10.62 10.58
N LYS A 67 -1.55 -9.33 10.80
CA LYS A 67 -2.17 -8.25 10.01
C LYS A 67 -1.80 -8.34 8.54
N LEU A 68 -0.53 -8.62 8.25
CA LEU A 68 -0.06 -8.80 6.87
C LEU A 68 -0.74 -10.00 6.23
N LEU A 69 -0.84 -11.10 6.96
CA LEU A 69 -1.51 -12.33 6.52
C LEU A 69 -2.99 -12.09 6.21
N ASN A 70 -3.70 -11.40 7.10
CA ASN A 70 -5.12 -11.09 6.92
C ASN A 70 -5.35 -10.26 5.66
N SER A 71 -4.51 -9.28 5.41
CA SER A 71 -4.57 -8.44 4.20
C SER A 71 -4.32 -9.28 2.94
N LYS A 72 -3.37 -10.21 2.99
CA LYS A 72 -3.10 -11.09 1.85
C LYS A 72 -4.28 -12.02 1.56
N LYS A 73 -4.93 -12.55 2.59
CA LYS A 73 -6.15 -13.35 2.43
C LYS A 73 -7.25 -12.57 1.72
N ASP A 74 -7.43 -11.29 2.08
CA ASP A 74 -8.44 -10.44 1.46
C ASP A 74 -8.18 -10.28 -0.04
N ILE A 75 -6.94 -10.16 -0.45
CA ILE A 75 -6.57 -10.09 -1.88
C ILE A 75 -6.89 -11.41 -2.58
N ILE A 76 -6.50 -12.53 -1.99
CA ILE A 76 -6.71 -13.86 -2.58
C ILE A 76 -8.19 -14.20 -2.66
N GLU A 77 -8.98 -13.81 -1.66
CA GLU A 77 -10.42 -14.06 -1.61
C GLU A 77 -11.25 -13.06 -2.43
N LEU A 78 -10.60 -12.16 -3.16
CA LEU A 78 -11.24 -11.16 -4.03
C LEU A 78 -12.21 -10.24 -3.28
N LYS A 79 -11.88 -9.88 -2.05
CA LYS A 79 -12.65 -8.87 -1.33
C LYS A 79 -12.40 -7.50 -1.95
N VAL A 80 -13.45 -6.66 -1.96
CA VAL A 80 -13.36 -5.31 -2.50
C VAL A 80 -12.25 -4.56 -1.78
N SER A 81 -11.33 -3.98 -2.54
CA SER A 81 -10.16 -3.30 -1.99
C SER A 81 -10.31 -1.79 -2.03
N ILE A 82 -10.11 -1.16 -0.88
CA ILE A 82 -10.03 0.28 -0.75
C ILE A 82 -8.58 0.69 -1.03
N PRO A 83 -8.33 1.72 -1.86
CA PRO A 83 -6.96 2.18 -2.09
C PRO A 83 -6.31 2.62 -0.78
N PRO A 84 -5.01 2.35 -0.58
CA PRO A 84 -4.33 2.84 0.61
C PRO A 84 -4.43 4.37 0.70
N TYR A 85 -4.66 4.88 1.90
CA TYR A 85 -4.68 6.32 2.17
C TYR A 85 -3.32 6.72 2.69
N ILE A 86 -2.62 7.57 1.94
CA ILE A 86 -1.26 8.02 2.27
C ILE A 86 -1.23 9.52 2.54
N TYR A 87 -0.20 9.95 3.26
CA TYR A 87 0.02 11.37 3.57
C TYR A 87 1.51 11.64 3.68
N LEU A 88 1.90 12.91 3.64
CA LEU A 88 3.27 13.32 3.95
C LEU A 88 3.37 13.63 5.44
N ASP A 89 4.34 13.00 6.10
CA ASP A 89 4.62 13.31 7.50
C ASP A 89 5.38 14.65 7.64
N SER A 90 5.74 15.01 8.87
CA SER A 90 6.43 16.27 9.14
C SER A 90 7.82 16.35 8.49
N ASN A 91 8.40 15.21 8.14
CA ASN A 91 9.71 15.15 7.47
C ASN A 91 9.59 15.07 5.94
N GLY A 92 8.37 15.13 5.40
CA GLY A 92 8.13 15.03 3.96
C GLY A 92 8.17 13.62 3.42
N ASN A 93 8.11 12.61 4.28
CA ASN A 93 8.07 11.20 3.88
C ASN A 93 6.65 10.68 3.80
N ILE A 94 6.41 9.74 2.89
CA ILE A 94 5.11 9.09 2.78
C ILE A 94 4.90 8.15 3.96
N ASP A 95 3.74 8.22 4.58
CA ASP A 95 3.27 7.26 5.55
C ASP A 95 1.81 6.93 5.28
N PHE A 96 1.23 5.97 5.98
CA PHE A 96 -0.09 5.44 5.71
C PHE A 96 -1.07 5.75 6.84
N CYS A 97 -2.22 6.35 6.49
CA CYS A 97 -3.37 6.42 7.40
C CYS A 97 -4.02 5.05 7.51
N ASN A 98 -4.16 4.35 6.38
CA ASN A 98 -4.62 2.97 6.35
C ASN A 98 -4.09 2.26 5.09
N GLY A 99 -4.22 0.94 5.05
CA GLY A 99 -3.86 0.16 3.88
C GLY A 99 -2.38 -0.19 3.77
N ARG A 100 -1.57 0.04 4.80
CA ARG A 100 -0.13 -0.26 4.75
C ARG A 100 0.15 -1.75 4.53
N ASN A 101 -0.64 -2.63 5.12
CA ASN A 101 -0.47 -4.08 4.93
C ASN A 101 -0.86 -4.51 3.53
N ARG A 102 -1.92 -3.90 2.97
CA ARG A 102 -2.33 -4.15 1.58
C ARG A 102 -1.25 -3.69 0.62
N PHE A 103 -0.71 -2.50 0.84
CA PHE A 103 0.41 -2.00 0.04
C PHE A 103 1.62 -2.94 0.13
N ALA A 104 1.99 -3.37 1.34
CA ALA A 104 3.14 -4.25 1.54
C ALA A 104 2.98 -5.56 0.76
N ASN A 105 1.81 -6.16 0.77
CA ASN A 105 1.54 -7.38 0.01
C ASN A 105 1.65 -7.17 -1.50
N LEU A 106 1.10 -6.07 -2.01
CA LEU A 106 1.16 -5.75 -3.44
C LEU A 106 2.59 -5.44 -3.87
N ARG A 107 3.33 -4.69 -3.05
CA ARG A 107 4.74 -4.43 -3.28
C ARG A 107 5.55 -5.73 -3.33
N ASN A 108 5.33 -6.62 -2.36
CA ASN A 108 6.04 -7.89 -2.29
C ASN A 108 5.70 -8.81 -3.47
N ALA A 109 4.51 -8.63 -4.06
CA ALA A 109 4.08 -9.36 -5.25
C ALA A 109 4.64 -8.76 -6.55
N GLY A 110 5.40 -7.66 -6.46
CA GLY A 110 6.02 -7.04 -7.62
C GLY A 110 5.13 -6.10 -8.41
N VAL A 111 4.01 -5.65 -7.83
CA VAL A 111 3.10 -4.70 -8.50
C VAL A 111 3.82 -3.36 -8.64
N LYS A 112 3.90 -2.84 -9.87
CA LYS A 112 4.68 -1.64 -10.19
C LYS A 112 3.94 -0.35 -9.95
N GLU A 113 2.62 -0.33 -10.09
CA GLU A 113 1.80 0.86 -9.94
C GLU A 113 0.55 0.52 -9.15
N ILE A 114 0.24 1.36 -8.17
CA ILE A 114 -0.90 1.14 -7.27
C ILE A 114 -1.69 2.44 -7.18
N PRO A 115 -3.04 2.38 -7.17
CA PRO A 115 -3.86 3.55 -6.86
C PRO A 115 -3.78 3.90 -5.37
N PHE A 116 -3.67 5.18 -5.07
CA PHE A 116 -3.66 5.70 -3.71
C PHE A 116 -4.64 6.84 -3.55
N VAL A 117 -5.18 6.99 -2.34
CA VAL A 117 -5.91 8.19 -1.94
C VAL A 117 -4.93 9.09 -1.19
N ILE A 118 -4.84 10.35 -1.59
CA ILE A 118 -3.92 11.32 -0.98
C ILE A 118 -4.56 12.71 -1.03
N GLU A 119 -4.35 13.53 0.01
CA GLU A 119 -4.79 14.92 -0.03
C GLU A 119 -4.09 15.63 -1.19
N THR A 120 -4.84 16.46 -1.90
CA THR A 120 -4.33 17.17 -3.08
C THR A 120 -3.09 18.01 -2.74
N LYS A 121 -3.08 18.67 -1.58
CA LYS A 121 -1.93 19.49 -1.15
C LYS A 121 -0.68 18.62 -0.93
N ASP A 122 -0.83 17.44 -0.35
CA ASP A 122 0.29 16.52 -0.11
C ASP A 122 0.83 15.95 -1.41
N TYR A 123 -0.06 15.65 -2.35
CA TYR A 123 0.37 15.15 -3.66
C TYR A 123 1.20 16.19 -4.40
N LYS A 124 0.81 17.46 -4.36
CA LYS A 124 1.60 18.54 -4.97
C LYS A 124 2.99 18.64 -4.33
N ARG A 125 3.06 18.57 -3.01
CA ARG A 125 4.33 18.58 -2.29
C ARG A 125 5.20 17.38 -2.64
N PHE A 126 4.60 16.21 -2.75
CA PHE A 126 5.29 14.98 -3.11
C PHE A 126 5.89 15.09 -4.52
N LEU A 127 5.13 15.61 -5.48
CA LEU A 127 5.62 15.82 -6.85
C LEU A 127 6.77 16.81 -6.89
N LEU A 128 6.70 17.91 -6.12
CA LEU A 128 7.75 18.91 -6.06
C LEU A 128 9.04 18.37 -5.47
N SER A 129 8.97 17.53 -4.45
CA SER A 129 10.15 16.96 -3.79
C SER A 129 10.96 16.07 -4.73
N LYS A 130 10.35 15.53 -5.79
CA LYS A 130 11.02 14.67 -6.76
C LYS A 130 11.80 15.39 -7.82
N LYS A 131 11.64 16.71 -7.92
CA LYS A 131 12.37 17.52 -8.90
C LYS A 131 13.72 17.97 -8.38
N LYS A 132 14.04 17.61 -7.16
CA LYS A 132 15.34 17.94 -6.56
C LYS A 132 16.38 16.86 -6.84
#